data_573d3c33dc6a83f1d4da553bfdd43517
#
_entry.id   573d3c33dc6a83f1d4da553bfdd43517
#
_cell.length_a   1.000
_cell.length_b   1.000
_cell.length_c   1.000
_cell.angle_alpha   90.00
_cell.angle_beta   90.00
_cell.angle_gamma   90.00
#
_symmetry.space_group_name_H-M   'P 1'
#
loop_
_entity.id
_entity.type
_entity.pdbx_description
1 polymer ?
#
loop_
_entity_poly.entity_id
_entity_poly.type
_entity_poly.pdbx_seq_one_letter_code
_entity_poly.pdbx_strand_id
1 'polypeptide(L)'
;MPSWREYLQKSEFVLKNSRYFKGLNDLLNNEELIGYAKNRGYKIIFKPHPNLAKFIHLFDLDESIIADDKKSYQDLFNESELLITDYSSVAFDFSYLKKPVIYYQYSDDYNFDLSESYFDYKTMGFGEVIKKEDDLIKLIKGYLDNNCEMKEVYKKRVDNFYKYNDQNNSKRVYNWIYEN
;
A
#
# COMPACT_ATOMS: atom_id res chain seq x y z
N MET A 1 1.41 -3.31 0.23
CA MET A 1 1.23 -4.43 -0.71
C MET A 1 1.56 -3.94 -2.12
N PRO A 2 2.60 -4.49 -2.78
CA PRO A 2 2.93 -4.12 -4.15
C PRO A 2 2.02 -4.82 -5.16
N SER A 3 1.75 -4.16 -6.28
CA SER A 3 1.01 -4.74 -7.39
C SER A 3 1.80 -5.84 -8.08
N TRP A 4 1.12 -6.85 -8.60
CA TRP A 4 1.77 -7.98 -9.26
C TRP A 4 2.22 -7.64 -10.68
N ARG A 5 3.30 -8.28 -11.12
CA ARG A 5 3.85 -8.20 -12.48
C ARG A 5 3.83 -9.59 -13.10
N GLU A 6 2.98 -9.82 -14.10
CA GLU A 6 2.78 -11.16 -14.68
C GLU A 6 4.07 -11.79 -15.22
N TYR A 7 4.96 -11.01 -15.81
CA TYR A 7 6.23 -11.52 -16.34
C TYR A 7 7.14 -12.14 -15.28
N LEU A 8 6.95 -11.78 -14.00
CA LEU A 8 7.75 -12.28 -12.88
C LEU A 8 7.44 -13.74 -12.51
N GLN A 9 6.29 -14.29 -12.96
CA GLN A 9 5.96 -15.70 -12.66
C GLN A 9 6.72 -16.71 -13.52
N LYS A 10 7.49 -16.26 -14.52
CA LYS A 10 8.18 -17.15 -15.45
C LYS A 10 9.21 -18.06 -14.77
N SER A 11 9.94 -17.53 -13.78
CA SER A 11 10.88 -18.33 -12.97
C SER A 11 11.32 -17.52 -11.74
N GLU A 12 11.79 -18.24 -10.69
CA GLU A 12 12.41 -17.64 -9.51
C GLU A 12 13.63 -16.78 -9.86
N PHE A 13 14.41 -17.21 -10.86
CA PHE A 13 15.56 -16.45 -11.34
C PHE A 13 15.14 -15.08 -11.90
N VAL A 14 14.08 -15.02 -12.70
CA VAL A 14 13.56 -13.75 -13.24
C VAL A 14 13.06 -12.87 -12.11
N LEU A 15 12.32 -13.44 -11.16
CA LEU A 15 11.82 -12.70 -10.00
C LEU A 15 12.97 -12.10 -9.19
N LYS A 16 13.92 -12.92 -8.73
CA LYS A 16 15.06 -12.49 -7.89
C LYS A 16 15.92 -11.40 -8.52
N ASN A 17 16.06 -11.42 -9.85
CA ASN A 17 16.87 -10.43 -10.57
C ASN A 17 16.09 -9.18 -10.96
N SER A 18 14.78 -9.14 -10.72
CA SER A 18 13.95 -7.98 -11.03
C SER A 18 14.19 -6.81 -10.07
N ARG A 19 14.02 -5.57 -10.56
CA ARG A 19 13.99 -4.37 -9.70
C ARG A 19 12.86 -4.44 -8.68
N TYR A 20 11.73 -5.04 -9.08
CA TYR A 20 10.59 -5.27 -8.21
C TYR A 20 10.95 -6.05 -6.96
N PHE A 21 11.61 -7.21 -7.12
CA PHE A 21 12.01 -8.05 -5.99
C PHE A 21 13.07 -7.36 -5.13
N LYS A 22 14.13 -6.84 -5.77
CA LYS A 22 15.25 -6.21 -5.07
C LYS A 22 14.79 -5.04 -4.20
N GLY A 23 14.07 -4.09 -4.78
CA GLY A 23 13.62 -2.92 -4.02
C GLY A 23 12.62 -3.26 -2.91
N LEU A 24 11.82 -4.33 -3.07
CA LEU A 24 10.94 -4.80 -2.01
C LEU A 24 11.72 -5.52 -0.90
N ASN A 25 12.69 -6.37 -1.27
CA ASN A 25 13.54 -7.07 -0.32
C ASN A 25 14.43 -6.10 0.46
N ASP A 26 15.02 -5.10 -0.21
CA ASP A 26 15.85 -4.07 0.42
C ASP A 26 15.03 -3.28 1.45
N LEU A 27 13.83 -2.83 1.09
CA LEU A 27 12.95 -2.12 2.01
C LEU A 27 12.56 -2.97 3.24
N LEU A 28 12.26 -4.25 3.05
CA LEU A 28 11.86 -5.16 4.13
C LEU A 28 13.02 -5.57 5.04
N ASN A 29 14.26 -5.31 4.63
CA ASN A 29 15.49 -5.56 5.42
C ASN A 29 16.17 -4.23 5.83
N ASN A 30 15.52 -3.10 5.65
CA ASN A 30 16.11 -1.83 6.02
C ASN A 30 16.17 -1.67 7.55
N GLU A 31 17.38 -1.82 8.12
CA GLU A 31 17.61 -1.78 9.57
C GLU A 31 17.15 -0.45 10.20
N GLU A 32 17.33 0.66 9.48
CA GLU A 32 16.92 1.98 9.96
C GLU A 32 15.39 2.07 10.09
N LEU A 33 14.65 1.59 9.09
CA LEU A 33 13.19 1.56 9.11
C LEU A 33 12.67 0.63 10.21
N ILE A 34 13.20 -0.59 10.27
CA ILE A 34 12.80 -1.62 11.24
C ILE A 34 13.04 -1.13 12.67
N GLY A 35 14.27 -0.66 12.95
CA GLY A 35 14.64 -0.14 14.27
C GLY A 35 13.78 1.06 14.68
N TYR A 36 13.50 1.96 13.73
CA TYR A 36 12.67 3.13 14.01
C TYR A 36 11.22 2.77 14.32
N ALA A 37 10.61 1.90 13.53
CA ALA A 37 9.24 1.42 13.77
C ALA A 37 9.14 0.72 15.13
N LYS A 38 10.06 -0.19 15.43
CA LYS A 38 10.11 -0.92 16.71
C LYS A 38 10.21 0.04 17.91
N ASN A 39 11.08 1.04 17.85
CA ASN A 39 11.26 2.01 18.92
C ASN A 39 10.02 2.88 19.16
N ARG A 40 9.13 3.01 18.17
CA ARG A 40 7.84 3.72 18.27
C ARG A 40 6.67 2.80 18.58
N GLY A 41 6.91 1.50 18.82
CA GLY A 41 5.88 0.51 19.13
C GLY A 41 5.08 0.00 17.93
N TYR A 42 5.54 0.32 16.71
CA TYR A 42 4.90 -0.17 15.48
C TYR A 42 5.49 -1.50 15.02
N LYS A 43 4.65 -2.29 14.36
CA LYS A 43 5.05 -3.53 13.69
C LYS A 43 4.91 -3.34 12.18
N ILE A 44 5.81 -3.94 11.43
CA ILE A 44 5.74 -3.94 9.97
C ILE A 44 5.08 -5.23 9.52
N ILE A 45 3.99 -5.11 8.76
CA ILE A 45 3.27 -6.25 8.18
C ILE A 45 3.49 -6.23 6.67
N PHE A 46 4.08 -7.29 6.15
CA PHE A 46 4.19 -7.52 4.72
C PHE A 46 3.02 -8.37 4.24
N LYS A 47 2.12 -7.78 3.47
CA LYS A 47 1.03 -8.49 2.78
C LYS A 47 1.43 -8.72 1.33
N PRO A 48 1.96 -9.91 0.97
CA PRO A 48 2.30 -10.22 -0.41
C PRO A 48 1.04 -10.29 -1.27
N HIS A 49 1.17 -9.93 -2.56
CA HIS A 49 0.14 -10.25 -3.54
C HIS A 49 -0.04 -11.79 -3.58
N PRO A 50 -1.27 -12.33 -3.79
CA PRO A 50 -1.49 -13.79 -3.81
C PRO A 50 -0.54 -14.56 -4.74
N ASN A 51 -0.22 -14.00 -5.91
CA ASN A 51 0.74 -14.59 -6.84
C ASN A 51 2.20 -14.51 -6.37
N LEU A 52 2.52 -13.61 -5.43
CA LEU A 52 3.83 -13.50 -4.82
C LEU A 52 3.97 -14.40 -3.59
N ALA A 53 2.86 -14.77 -2.94
CA ALA A 53 2.86 -15.56 -1.70
C ALA A 53 3.63 -16.89 -1.85
N LYS A 54 3.52 -17.55 -2.99
CA LYS A 54 4.28 -18.79 -3.29
C LYS A 54 5.79 -18.61 -3.36
N PHE A 55 6.27 -17.37 -3.52
CA PHE A 55 7.68 -17.01 -3.61
C PHE A 55 8.20 -16.34 -2.34
N ILE A 56 7.42 -16.32 -1.27
CA ILE A 56 7.80 -15.67 -0.01
C ILE A 56 9.13 -16.22 0.55
N HIS A 57 9.40 -17.51 0.32
CA HIS A 57 10.63 -18.19 0.74
C HIS A 57 11.90 -17.64 0.07
N LEU A 58 11.76 -16.82 -0.98
CA LEU A 58 12.89 -16.18 -1.65
C LEU A 58 13.32 -14.87 -0.97
N PHE A 59 12.43 -14.29 -0.14
CA PHE A 59 12.71 -13.07 0.60
C PHE A 59 13.52 -13.40 1.85
N ASP A 60 14.54 -12.59 2.09
CA ASP A 60 15.30 -12.62 3.33
C ASP A 60 14.63 -11.63 4.29
N LEU A 61 13.60 -12.09 5.01
CA LEU A 61 12.82 -11.23 5.88
C LEU A 61 13.44 -11.18 7.28
N ASP A 62 13.61 -9.95 7.81
CA ASP A 62 13.91 -9.78 9.23
C ASP A 62 12.83 -10.45 10.09
N GLU A 63 13.22 -11.07 11.20
CA GLU A 63 12.33 -11.83 12.09
C GLU A 63 11.19 -11.00 12.70
N SER A 64 11.35 -9.68 12.75
CA SER A 64 10.31 -8.74 13.24
C SER A 64 9.25 -8.42 12.18
N ILE A 65 9.48 -8.77 10.90
CA ILE A 65 8.53 -8.56 9.81
C ILE A 65 7.48 -9.68 9.83
N ILE A 66 6.24 -9.29 9.93
CA ILE A 66 5.12 -10.24 9.87
C ILE A 66 4.70 -10.42 8.41
N ALA A 67 5.09 -11.55 7.80
CA ALA A 67 4.55 -11.92 6.50
C ALA A 67 3.17 -12.56 6.69
N ASP A 68 2.11 -11.84 6.32
CA ASP A 68 0.74 -12.29 6.52
C ASP A 68 0.01 -12.46 5.18
N ASP A 69 -0.24 -13.71 4.80
CA ASP A 69 -1.02 -14.10 3.64
C ASP A 69 -2.46 -14.56 3.99
N LYS A 70 -2.77 -14.71 5.30
CA LYS A 70 -4.02 -15.32 5.79
C LYS A 70 -5.08 -14.31 6.17
N LYS A 71 -4.71 -13.20 6.83
CA LYS A 71 -5.68 -12.17 7.23
C LYS A 71 -6.38 -11.56 6.04
N SER A 72 -7.65 -11.25 6.20
CA SER A 72 -8.39 -10.47 5.21
C SER A 72 -7.85 -9.03 5.10
N TYR A 73 -8.13 -8.37 3.99
CA TYR A 73 -7.78 -6.94 3.85
C TYR A 73 -8.49 -6.08 4.89
N GLN A 74 -9.75 -6.41 5.21
CA GLN A 74 -10.54 -5.69 6.21
C GLN A 74 -9.88 -5.75 7.58
N ASP A 75 -9.41 -6.94 8.02
CA ASP A 75 -8.71 -7.09 9.29
C ASP A 75 -7.42 -6.27 9.31
N LEU A 76 -6.62 -6.37 8.24
CA LEU A 76 -5.37 -5.62 8.12
C LEU A 76 -5.60 -4.11 8.08
N PHE A 77 -6.64 -3.62 7.39
CA PHE A 77 -6.97 -2.21 7.36
C PHE A 77 -7.40 -1.66 8.71
N ASN A 78 -8.11 -2.45 9.50
CA ASN A 78 -8.50 -2.08 10.86
C ASN A 78 -7.30 -2.00 11.80
N GLU A 79 -6.36 -2.95 11.68
CA GLU A 79 -5.18 -3.06 12.55
C GLU A 79 -4.04 -2.10 12.14
N SER A 80 -3.96 -1.69 10.87
CA SER A 80 -2.85 -0.89 10.36
C SER A 80 -3.14 0.61 10.47
N GLU A 81 -2.10 1.38 10.78
CA GLU A 81 -2.18 2.85 10.86
C GLU A 81 -1.64 3.55 9.61
N LEU A 82 -0.81 2.87 8.82
CA LEU A 82 -0.19 3.40 7.61
C LEU A 82 -0.15 2.31 6.54
N LEU A 83 -0.54 2.65 5.30
CA LEU A 83 -0.41 1.77 4.14
C LEU A 83 0.72 2.25 3.23
N ILE A 84 1.64 1.34 2.90
CA ILE A 84 2.61 1.54 1.83
C ILE A 84 2.24 0.60 0.68
N THR A 85 2.00 1.16 -0.49
CA THR A 85 1.63 0.42 -1.70
C THR A 85 2.22 1.09 -2.94
N ASP A 86 1.96 0.57 -4.14
CA ASP A 86 2.45 1.20 -5.39
C ASP A 86 1.29 1.74 -6.25
N TYR A 87 0.66 0.86 -7.04
CA TYR A 87 -0.45 1.20 -7.96
C TYR A 87 -1.75 0.47 -7.58
N SER A 88 -1.80 -0.13 -6.39
CA SER A 88 -2.87 -1.02 -5.99
C SER A 88 -4.14 -0.28 -5.60
N SER A 89 -5.28 -0.81 -6.03
CA SER A 89 -6.61 -0.32 -5.65
C SER A 89 -6.93 -0.43 -4.16
N VAL A 90 -6.17 -1.21 -3.39
CA VAL A 90 -6.31 -1.27 -1.91
C VAL A 90 -6.14 0.09 -1.24
N ALA A 91 -5.46 1.04 -1.91
CA ALA A 91 -5.33 2.41 -1.44
C ALA A 91 -6.68 3.12 -1.31
N PHE A 92 -7.66 2.80 -2.16
CA PHE A 92 -8.99 3.37 -2.08
C PHE A 92 -9.70 2.93 -0.81
N ASP A 93 -9.74 1.62 -0.54
CA ASP A 93 -10.40 1.11 0.66
C ASP A 93 -9.72 1.61 1.94
N PHE A 94 -8.39 1.64 1.97
CA PHE A 94 -7.65 2.11 3.14
C PHE A 94 -7.84 3.60 3.39
N SER A 95 -7.80 4.43 2.35
CA SER A 95 -8.00 5.88 2.45
C SER A 95 -9.42 6.25 2.88
N TYR A 96 -10.42 5.42 2.56
CA TYR A 96 -11.79 5.60 3.04
C TYR A 96 -11.88 5.65 4.57
N LEU A 97 -10.97 4.96 5.27
CA LEU A 97 -10.84 5.01 6.72
C LEU A 97 -10.11 6.27 7.22
N LYS A 98 -9.75 7.20 6.34
CA LYS A 98 -8.94 8.41 6.61
C LYS A 98 -7.59 8.10 7.25
N LYS A 99 -7.02 6.94 6.92
CA LYS A 99 -5.68 6.54 7.30
C LYS A 99 -4.68 6.86 6.18
N PRO A 100 -3.42 7.25 6.49
CA PRO A 100 -2.47 7.71 5.49
C PRO A 100 -2.01 6.59 4.56
N VAL A 101 -1.83 6.95 3.29
CA VAL A 101 -1.30 6.08 2.24
C VAL A 101 0.00 6.69 1.71
N ILE A 102 1.00 5.85 1.43
CA ILE A 102 2.19 6.23 0.67
C ILE A 102 2.26 5.36 -0.58
N TYR A 103 2.36 5.98 -1.74
CA TYR A 103 2.55 5.31 -3.02
C TYR A 103 4.04 5.20 -3.32
N TYR A 104 4.64 4.04 -3.03
CA TYR A 104 6.05 3.75 -3.32
C TYR A 104 6.21 3.15 -4.71
N GLN A 105 6.45 4.01 -5.69
CA GLN A 105 6.54 3.68 -7.13
C GLN A 105 8.00 3.62 -7.59
N TYR A 106 8.80 2.74 -6.99
CA TYR A 106 10.25 2.61 -7.19
C TYR A 106 10.64 1.87 -8.47
N SER A 107 9.74 1.07 -9.02
CA SER A 107 9.98 0.26 -10.21
C SER A 107 9.19 0.80 -11.38
N ASP A 108 9.89 1.21 -12.43
CA ASP A 108 9.29 1.64 -13.70
C ASP A 108 8.87 0.43 -14.59
N ASP A 109 9.03 -0.81 -14.08
CA ASP A 109 8.69 -2.06 -14.79
C ASP A 109 7.18 -2.28 -14.94
N TYR A 110 6.38 -1.34 -14.49
CA TYR A 110 4.93 -1.39 -14.64
C TYR A 110 4.57 -0.79 -16.00
N ASN A 111 4.39 -1.66 -16.99
CA ASN A 111 3.97 -1.29 -18.35
C ASN A 111 2.49 -0.83 -18.42
N PHE A 112 1.98 -0.28 -17.35
CA PHE A 112 0.67 0.36 -17.37
C PHE A 112 0.87 1.78 -17.86
N ASP A 113 0.36 2.10 -19.03
CA ASP A 113 0.37 3.47 -19.52
C ASP A 113 -0.59 4.31 -18.66
N LEU A 114 -0.01 4.91 -17.62
CA LEU A 114 -0.78 5.78 -16.71
C LEU A 114 -1.26 7.05 -17.43
N SER A 115 -0.80 7.33 -18.65
CA SER A 115 -1.27 8.48 -19.44
C SER A 115 -2.73 8.32 -19.87
N GLU A 116 -3.21 7.07 -19.99
CA GLU A 116 -4.62 6.76 -20.30
C GLU A 116 -5.49 6.59 -19.03
N SER A 117 -4.88 6.65 -17.84
CA SER A 117 -5.63 6.54 -16.58
C SER A 117 -6.31 7.85 -16.22
N TYR A 118 -7.61 7.79 -15.90
CA TYR A 118 -8.34 8.94 -15.34
C TYR A 118 -7.90 9.29 -13.91
N PHE A 119 -7.14 8.40 -13.23
CA PHE A 119 -6.68 8.61 -11.86
C PHE A 119 -5.21 9.04 -11.84
N ASP A 120 -4.97 10.32 -11.58
CA ASP A 120 -3.64 10.86 -11.38
C ASP A 120 -3.23 10.78 -9.90
N TYR A 121 -2.23 9.98 -9.61
CA TYR A 121 -1.73 9.78 -8.24
C TYR A 121 -1.23 11.07 -7.59
N LYS A 122 -0.68 12.04 -8.36
CA LYS A 122 -0.15 13.30 -7.82
C LYS A 122 -1.25 14.26 -7.42
N THR A 123 -2.29 14.36 -8.22
CA THR A 123 -3.37 15.33 -8.03
C THR A 123 -4.61 14.75 -7.36
N MET A 124 -4.90 13.47 -7.60
CA MET A 124 -6.07 12.76 -7.07
C MET A 124 -5.72 11.75 -5.96
N GLY A 125 -4.46 11.30 -5.88
CA GLY A 125 -4.01 10.31 -4.91
C GLY A 125 -4.23 10.75 -3.46
N PHE A 126 -4.43 9.77 -2.59
CA PHE A 126 -4.74 9.95 -1.17
C PHE A 126 -3.49 9.97 -0.28
N GLY A 127 -2.33 10.12 -0.87
CA GLY A 127 -1.05 10.15 -0.19
C GLY A 127 0.09 10.58 -1.11
N GLU A 128 1.30 10.57 -0.59
CA GLU A 128 2.51 10.95 -1.32
C GLU A 128 2.93 9.88 -2.31
N VAL A 129 3.47 10.31 -3.45
CA VAL A 129 4.13 9.45 -4.45
C VAL A 129 5.63 9.55 -4.28
N ILE A 130 6.26 8.46 -3.91
CA ILE A 130 7.71 8.36 -3.65
C ILE A 130 8.34 7.32 -4.57
N LYS A 131 9.53 7.63 -5.09
CA LYS A 131 10.30 6.73 -5.96
C LYS A 131 11.61 6.24 -5.35
N LYS A 132 12.18 6.99 -4.40
CA LYS A 132 13.46 6.67 -3.75
C LYS A 132 13.22 6.14 -2.34
N GLU A 133 13.99 5.13 -1.96
CA GLU A 133 13.87 4.49 -0.65
C GLU A 133 14.19 5.44 0.50
N ASP A 134 15.26 6.23 0.39
CA ASP A 134 15.64 7.19 1.44
C ASP A 134 14.51 8.21 1.72
N ASP A 135 13.85 8.70 0.66
CA ASP A 135 12.73 9.62 0.79
C ASP A 135 11.51 8.92 1.43
N LEU A 136 11.30 7.64 1.09
CA LEU A 136 10.24 6.81 1.68
C LEU A 136 10.47 6.64 3.18
N ILE A 137 11.67 6.24 3.60
CA ILE A 137 12.02 6.01 5.02
C ILE A 137 11.83 7.30 5.82
N LYS A 138 12.31 8.42 5.29
CA LYS A 138 12.13 9.74 5.92
C LYS A 138 10.66 10.10 6.07
N LEU A 139 9.84 9.82 5.05
CA LEU A 139 8.40 10.09 5.09
C LEU A 139 7.68 9.19 6.10
N ILE A 140 8.00 7.88 6.12
CA ILE A 140 7.44 6.94 7.10
C ILE A 140 7.75 7.42 8.52
N LYS A 141 9.00 7.78 8.82
CA LYS A 141 9.37 8.31 10.14
C LYS A 141 8.52 9.52 10.53
N GLY A 142 8.30 10.44 9.60
CA GLY A 142 7.44 11.61 9.84
C GLY A 142 5.99 11.21 10.17
N TYR A 143 5.44 10.19 9.54
CA TYR A 143 4.12 9.67 9.88
C TYR A 143 4.11 8.98 11.26
N LEU A 144 5.11 8.14 11.55
CA LEU A 144 5.21 7.47 12.86
C LEU A 144 5.37 8.48 14.02
N ASP A 145 6.07 9.59 13.79
CA ASP A 145 6.23 10.67 14.78
C ASP A 145 4.94 11.45 15.03
N ASN A 146 4.05 11.49 14.05
CA ASN A 146 2.75 12.17 14.12
C ASN A 146 1.59 11.19 14.29
N ASN A 147 1.81 10.05 14.97
CA ASN A 147 0.79 9.01 15.21
C ASN A 147 0.02 8.58 13.95
N CYS A 148 0.70 8.54 12.81
CA CYS A 148 0.14 8.20 11.51
C CYS A 148 -1.11 9.03 11.13
N GLU A 149 -1.17 10.30 11.51
CA GLU A 149 -2.29 11.15 11.13
C GLU A 149 -2.25 11.50 9.64
N MET A 150 -3.35 11.27 8.92
CA MET A 150 -3.48 11.66 7.51
C MET A 150 -3.42 13.19 7.38
N LYS A 151 -2.61 13.68 6.42
CA LYS A 151 -2.50 15.13 6.15
C LYS A 151 -3.81 15.71 5.63
N GLU A 152 -4.12 16.95 6.01
CA GLU A 152 -5.38 17.62 5.65
C GLU A 152 -5.66 17.70 4.14
N VAL A 153 -4.61 17.82 3.33
CA VAL A 153 -4.77 17.81 1.86
C VAL A 153 -5.34 16.49 1.35
N TYR A 154 -4.93 15.36 1.97
CA TYR A 154 -5.43 14.04 1.58
C TYR A 154 -6.78 13.73 2.20
N LYS A 155 -7.07 14.18 3.43
CA LYS A 155 -8.43 14.12 4.01
C LYS A 155 -9.45 14.80 3.10
N LYS A 156 -9.12 16.00 2.59
CA LYS A 156 -9.99 16.73 1.65
C LYS A 156 -10.18 15.97 0.33
N ARG A 157 -9.13 15.31 -0.20
CA ARG A 157 -9.26 14.50 -1.41
C ARG A 157 -10.17 13.29 -1.19
N VAL A 158 -10.05 12.63 -0.04
CA VAL A 158 -10.94 11.53 0.37
C VAL A 158 -12.38 12.01 0.44
N ASP A 159 -12.66 13.13 1.14
CA ASP A 159 -14.00 13.68 1.29
C ASP A 159 -14.62 14.11 -0.05
N ASN A 160 -13.81 14.59 -0.99
CA ASN A 160 -14.28 14.94 -2.33
C ASN A 160 -14.52 13.72 -3.23
N PHE A 161 -13.75 12.64 -3.04
CA PHE A 161 -13.85 11.44 -3.85
C PHE A 161 -15.03 10.56 -3.45
N TYR A 162 -15.26 10.38 -2.13
CA TYR A 162 -16.33 9.53 -1.61
C TYR A 162 -17.55 10.37 -1.27
N LYS A 163 -18.56 10.29 -2.12
CA LYS A 163 -19.85 11.02 -1.92
C LYS A 163 -20.54 10.66 -0.60
N TYR A 164 -20.38 9.42 -0.14
CA TYR A 164 -21.01 8.92 1.07
C TYR A 164 -19.95 8.25 1.96
N ASN A 165 -19.92 8.65 3.22
CA ASN A 165 -19.02 8.08 4.24
C ASN A 165 -19.87 7.57 5.41
N ASP A 166 -20.76 6.62 5.11
CA ASP A 166 -21.63 5.96 6.08
C ASP A 166 -21.86 4.48 5.71
N GLN A 167 -22.61 3.77 6.53
CA GLN A 167 -22.87 2.33 6.35
C GLN A 167 -24.13 2.03 5.51
N ASN A 168 -24.69 3.02 4.77
CA ASN A 168 -25.94 2.86 4.06
C ASN A 168 -25.83 2.57 2.56
N ASN A 169 -24.64 2.25 2.05
CA ASN A 169 -24.43 2.03 0.61
C ASN A 169 -25.29 0.86 0.07
N SER A 170 -25.35 -0.27 0.77
CA SER A 170 -26.19 -1.41 0.37
C SER A 170 -27.69 -1.04 0.31
N LYS A 171 -28.15 -0.23 1.28
CA LYS A 171 -29.53 0.26 1.29
C LYS A 171 -29.81 1.18 0.11
N ARG A 172 -28.88 2.06 -0.26
CA ARG A 172 -29.01 2.93 -1.44
C ARG A 172 -29.12 2.11 -2.72
N VAL A 173 -28.27 1.11 -2.90
CA VAL A 173 -28.31 0.21 -4.06
C VAL A 173 -29.62 -0.55 -4.11
N TYR A 174 -30.07 -1.12 -2.98
CA TYR A 174 -31.35 -1.82 -2.89
C TYR A 174 -32.52 -0.91 -3.28
N ASN A 175 -32.61 0.28 -2.68
CA ASN A 175 -33.68 1.24 -2.97
C ASN A 175 -33.68 1.65 -4.45
N TRP A 176 -32.50 1.92 -5.02
CA TRP A 176 -32.38 2.28 -6.43
C TRP A 176 -32.91 1.18 -7.36
N ILE A 177 -32.57 -0.08 -7.09
CA ILE A 177 -33.05 -1.23 -7.88
C ILE A 177 -34.56 -1.41 -7.73
N TYR A 178 -35.11 -1.17 -6.52
CA TYR A 178 -36.53 -1.34 -6.25
C TYR A 178 -37.40 -0.23 -6.87
N GLU A 179 -36.85 0.97 -7.01
CA GLU A 179 -37.55 2.14 -7.53
C GLU A 179 -37.46 2.29 -9.06
N ASN A 180 -36.58 1.53 -9.74
CA ASN A 180 -36.36 1.54 -11.19
C ASN A 180 -36.50 0.15 -11.81
#